data_95cd8dd1eaa57831798c2c1e9f0116d3
#
_entry.id   95cd8dd1eaa57831798c2c1e9f0116d3
#
_cell.length_a   1.000
_cell.length_b   1.000
_cell.length_c   1.000
_cell.angle_alpha   90.00
_cell.angle_beta   90.00
_cell.angle_gamma   90.00
#
_symmetry.space_group_name_H-M   'P 1'
#
loop_
_entity.id
_entity.type
_entity.pdbx_description
1 polymer ?
#
loop_
_entity_poly.entity_id
_entity_poly.type
_entity_poly.pdbx_seq_one_letter_code
_entity_poly.pdbx_strand_id
1 'polypeptide(L)'
;MGKLFAIEGTDGSGKQTQFAKLCERLKADGIDFRTISFPNYDSPSSSLVKMYLSGEFGKNAKDVSAYIASTFYAADRYATFKTEGLEEYYNNGGIILADRYTTANMVHQTGKIKDPVERQKFLDWLLDFEFNLYGLPKPTRTFFLNMPTEYAIELMKNRENKFTHGQTKDIHERDANHLKESYEAACSLVDKYDWCEVKCVKDGKIRTIEDIHEEIYQEVEKYI
;
A
#
# COMPACT_ATOMS: atom_id res chain seq x y z
N MET A 1 12.15 -17.15 -10.45
CA MET A 1 11.74 -15.74 -10.25
C MET A 1 11.07 -15.65 -8.90
N GLY A 2 11.41 -14.64 -8.13
CA GLY A 2 10.89 -14.47 -6.77
C GLY A 2 9.39 -14.22 -6.70
N LYS A 3 8.90 -14.07 -5.49
CA LYS A 3 7.51 -13.73 -5.19
C LYS A 3 7.46 -12.39 -4.46
N LEU A 4 6.51 -11.54 -4.83
CA LEU A 4 6.24 -10.28 -4.14
C LEU A 4 4.78 -10.22 -3.76
N PHE A 5 4.50 -10.10 -2.47
CA PHE A 5 3.17 -9.95 -1.92
C PHE A 5 3.01 -8.53 -1.38
N ALA A 6 2.03 -7.79 -1.88
CA ALA A 6 1.74 -6.44 -1.43
C ALA A 6 0.46 -6.43 -0.59
N ILE A 7 0.50 -5.79 0.59
CA ILE A 7 -0.69 -5.55 1.41
C ILE A 7 -1.12 -4.10 1.25
N GLU A 8 -2.32 -3.92 0.75
CA GLU A 8 -2.94 -2.64 0.49
C GLU A 8 -4.22 -2.43 1.31
N GLY A 9 -4.59 -1.19 1.44
CA GLY A 9 -5.81 -0.74 2.10
C GLY A 9 -5.68 0.71 2.52
N THR A 10 -6.79 1.37 2.77
CA THR A 10 -6.82 2.75 3.27
C THR A 10 -6.30 2.84 4.71
N ASP A 11 -6.04 4.05 5.19
CA ASP A 11 -5.61 4.23 6.56
C ASP A 11 -6.70 3.79 7.53
N GLY A 12 -6.29 3.13 8.62
CA GLY A 12 -7.22 2.50 9.56
C GLY A 12 -7.73 1.11 9.16
N SER A 13 -7.36 0.55 7.99
CA SER A 13 -7.83 -0.78 7.56
C SER A 13 -7.19 -1.98 8.27
N GLY A 14 -6.18 -1.75 9.13
CA GLY A 14 -5.49 -2.84 9.84
C GLY A 14 -4.29 -3.43 9.10
N LYS A 15 -3.79 -2.79 8.03
CA LYS A 15 -2.61 -3.25 7.25
C LYS A 15 -1.43 -3.67 8.11
N GLN A 16 -0.97 -2.79 8.99
CA GLN A 16 0.19 -3.07 9.85
C GLN A 16 0.00 -4.32 10.72
N THR A 17 -1.20 -4.53 11.24
CA THR A 17 -1.53 -5.70 12.05
C THR A 17 -1.46 -6.97 11.21
N GLN A 18 -2.05 -6.97 10.02
CA GLN A 18 -2.05 -8.13 9.14
C GLN A 18 -0.66 -8.40 8.56
N PHE A 19 0.09 -7.35 8.23
CA PHE A 19 1.47 -7.48 7.78
C PHE A 19 2.36 -8.13 8.85
N ALA A 20 2.27 -7.65 10.10
CA ALA A 20 3.04 -8.22 11.21
C ALA A 20 2.68 -9.69 11.46
N LYS A 21 1.38 -10.03 11.47
CA LYS A 21 0.92 -11.41 11.64
C LYS A 21 1.40 -12.33 10.50
N LEU A 22 1.38 -11.85 9.26
CA LEU A 22 1.90 -12.63 8.13
C LEU A 22 3.40 -12.89 8.29
N CYS A 23 4.18 -11.88 8.70
CA CYS A 23 5.60 -12.05 8.99
C CYS A 23 5.85 -13.07 10.13
N GLU A 24 5.06 -13.01 11.21
CA GLU A 24 5.17 -13.96 12.34
C GLU A 24 4.86 -15.39 11.88
N ARG A 25 3.82 -15.58 11.07
CA ARG A 25 3.41 -16.88 10.56
C ARG A 25 4.46 -17.49 9.64
N LEU A 26 4.95 -16.75 8.66
CA LEU A 26 5.98 -17.23 7.73
C LEU A 26 7.29 -17.60 8.46
N LYS A 27 7.67 -16.82 9.48
CA LYS A 27 8.80 -17.17 10.34
C LYS A 27 8.59 -18.47 11.11
N ALA A 28 7.38 -18.66 11.68
CA ALA A 28 7.04 -19.89 12.41
C ALA A 28 7.07 -21.12 11.50
N ASP A 29 6.71 -20.95 10.24
CA ASP A 29 6.71 -22.01 9.22
C ASP A 29 8.11 -22.22 8.59
N GLY A 30 9.14 -21.46 9.04
CA GLY A 30 10.52 -21.61 8.57
C GLY A 30 10.77 -21.08 7.15
N ILE A 31 9.89 -20.22 6.66
CA ILE A 31 9.98 -19.63 5.31
C ILE A 31 10.90 -18.41 5.37
N ASP A 32 11.91 -18.36 4.49
CA ASP A 32 12.78 -17.20 4.33
C ASP A 32 12.09 -16.12 3.50
N PHE A 33 12.08 -14.89 4.00
CA PHE A 33 11.51 -13.73 3.30
C PHE A 33 12.19 -12.43 3.73
N ARG A 34 12.05 -11.40 2.90
CA ARG A 34 12.41 -10.02 3.23
C ARG A 34 11.17 -9.15 3.27
N THR A 35 11.22 -8.10 4.09
CA THR A 35 10.14 -7.11 4.20
C THR A 35 10.58 -5.78 3.64
N ILE A 36 9.65 -5.06 3.03
CA ILE A 36 9.79 -3.67 2.62
C ILE A 36 8.56 -2.89 3.01
N SER A 37 8.74 -1.61 3.28
CA SER A 37 7.62 -0.69 3.54
C SER A 37 7.85 0.61 2.76
N PHE A 38 6.80 1.12 2.13
CA PHE A 38 6.88 2.36 1.39
C PHE A 38 5.88 3.40 1.93
N PRO A 39 6.34 4.67 2.08
CA PRO A 39 7.69 5.17 1.81
C PRO A 39 8.76 4.56 2.72
N ASN A 40 9.97 4.38 2.19
CA ASN A 40 11.13 3.97 2.98
C ASN A 40 11.70 5.19 3.73
N TYR A 41 11.07 5.52 4.86
CA TYR A 41 11.37 6.76 5.60
C TYR A 41 12.82 6.82 6.13
N ASP A 42 13.48 5.70 6.31
CA ASP A 42 14.86 5.64 6.80
C ASP A 42 15.88 5.89 5.67
N SER A 43 15.45 5.78 4.41
CA SER A 43 16.29 6.02 3.24
C SER A 43 16.26 7.48 2.80
N PRO A 44 17.41 8.04 2.33
CA PRO A 44 17.44 9.34 1.64
C PRO A 44 16.57 9.41 0.40
N SER A 45 16.26 8.28 -0.23
CA SER A 45 15.40 8.17 -1.42
C SER A 45 13.99 8.71 -1.20
N SER A 46 13.49 8.63 0.04
CA SER A 46 12.16 9.13 0.42
C SER A 46 12.08 10.63 0.68
N SER A 47 13.18 11.41 0.46
CA SER A 47 13.20 12.84 0.78
C SER A 47 12.10 13.63 0.08
N LEU A 48 11.87 13.41 -1.22
CA LEU A 48 10.78 14.08 -1.96
C LEU A 48 9.40 13.66 -1.46
N VAL A 49 9.23 12.41 -1.05
CA VAL A 49 7.99 11.93 -0.43
C VAL A 49 7.75 12.64 0.91
N LYS A 50 8.78 12.78 1.74
CA LYS A 50 8.69 13.49 3.03
C LYS A 50 8.30 14.95 2.83
N MET A 51 8.93 15.67 1.89
CA MET A 51 8.60 17.05 1.54
C MET A 51 7.17 17.18 1.02
N TYR A 52 6.71 16.22 0.21
CA TYR A 52 5.34 16.19 -0.26
C TYR A 52 4.34 15.98 0.90
N LEU A 53 4.57 15.01 1.75
CA LEU A 53 3.67 14.69 2.87
C LEU A 53 3.67 15.77 3.97
N SER A 54 4.78 16.48 4.16
CA SER A 54 4.87 17.63 5.08
C SER A 54 4.17 18.88 4.54
N GLY A 55 3.80 18.89 3.25
CA GLY A 55 3.09 20.01 2.62
C GLY A 55 4.01 21.10 2.08
N GLU A 56 5.31 20.82 1.82
CA GLU A 56 6.24 21.78 1.24
C GLU A 56 5.93 22.11 -0.23
N PHE A 57 5.28 21.18 -0.95
CA PHE A 57 4.83 21.37 -2.34
C PHE A 57 3.36 21.80 -2.47
N GLY A 58 2.68 22.04 -1.36
CA GLY A 58 1.28 22.41 -1.29
C GLY A 58 0.61 21.84 -0.04
N LYS A 59 -0.42 22.53 0.46
CA LYS A 59 -1.05 22.17 1.74
C LYS A 59 -2.12 21.06 1.61
N ASN A 60 -2.56 20.79 0.38
CA ASN A 60 -3.57 19.79 0.09
C ASN A 60 -2.99 18.72 -0.84
N ALA A 61 -3.48 17.49 -0.72
CA ALA A 61 -3.05 16.38 -1.57
C ALA A 61 -3.22 16.65 -3.08
N LYS A 62 -4.18 17.51 -3.44
CA LYS A 62 -4.50 17.88 -4.83
C LYS A 62 -3.62 19.00 -5.40
N ASP A 63 -2.80 19.68 -4.58
CA ASP A 63 -1.91 20.74 -5.03
C ASP A 63 -0.75 20.18 -5.89
N VAL A 64 -0.42 18.89 -5.72
CA VAL A 64 0.54 18.14 -6.53
C VAL A 64 -0.22 17.14 -7.39
N SER A 65 0.02 17.16 -8.70
CA SER A 65 -0.66 16.24 -9.63
C SER A 65 -0.37 14.77 -9.30
N ALA A 66 -1.29 13.87 -9.70
CA ALA A 66 -1.12 12.45 -9.52
C ALA A 66 0.17 11.91 -10.15
N TYR A 67 0.52 12.40 -11.35
CA TYR A 67 1.74 12.03 -12.07
C TYR A 67 2.99 12.43 -11.30
N ILE A 68 3.09 13.69 -10.86
CA ILE A 68 4.27 14.20 -10.13
C ILE A 68 4.43 13.47 -8.80
N ALA A 69 3.38 13.37 -8.00
CA ALA A 69 3.46 12.67 -6.72
C ALA A 69 3.89 11.20 -6.90
N SER A 70 3.40 10.52 -7.94
CA SER A 70 3.78 9.13 -8.23
C SER A 70 5.25 8.97 -8.55
N THR A 71 5.90 9.95 -9.20
CA THR A 71 7.35 9.87 -9.47
C THR A 71 8.18 9.88 -8.19
N PHE A 72 7.76 10.59 -7.16
CA PHE A 72 8.47 10.61 -5.86
C PHE A 72 8.47 9.23 -5.21
N TYR A 73 7.31 8.59 -5.15
CA TYR A 73 7.18 7.25 -4.60
C TYR A 73 7.86 6.17 -5.45
N ALA A 74 7.79 6.31 -6.78
CA ALA A 74 8.45 5.39 -7.69
C ALA A 74 9.98 5.44 -7.57
N ALA A 75 10.55 6.65 -7.45
CA ALA A 75 11.98 6.84 -7.24
C ALA A 75 12.45 6.21 -5.91
N ASP A 76 11.67 6.35 -4.84
CA ASP A 76 11.94 5.71 -3.56
C ASP A 76 11.95 4.18 -3.69
N ARG A 77 10.95 3.60 -4.37
CA ARG A 77 10.91 2.15 -4.64
C ARG A 77 12.09 1.67 -5.45
N TYR A 78 12.39 2.34 -6.54
CA TYR A 78 13.52 1.98 -7.40
C TYR A 78 14.84 2.00 -6.62
N ALA A 79 15.11 3.08 -5.89
CA ALA A 79 16.32 3.21 -5.09
C ALA A 79 16.43 2.09 -4.04
N THR A 80 15.35 1.82 -3.29
CA THR A 80 15.30 0.75 -2.28
C THR A 80 15.62 -0.61 -2.90
N PHE A 81 15.00 -0.96 -4.03
CA PHE A 81 15.28 -2.23 -4.70
C PHE A 81 16.74 -2.36 -5.14
N LYS A 82 17.35 -1.28 -5.62
CA LYS A 82 18.74 -1.28 -6.10
C LYS A 82 19.77 -1.27 -4.97
N THR A 83 19.51 -0.52 -3.89
CA THR A 83 20.53 -0.29 -2.85
C THR A 83 20.48 -1.28 -1.69
N GLU A 84 19.35 -1.95 -1.47
CA GLU A 84 19.17 -2.89 -0.35
C GLU A 84 19.30 -4.37 -0.77
N GLY A 85 19.76 -4.64 -1.99
CA GLY A 85 19.96 -6.00 -2.50
C GLY A 85 18.67 -6.78 -2.73
N LEU A 86 17.52 -6.08 -2.85
CA LEU A 86 16.22 -6.71 -3.02
C LEU A 86 16.05 -7.26 -4.44
N GLU A 87 16.61 -6.58 -5.44
CA GLU A 87 16.56 -7.03 -6.83
C GLU A 87 17.27 -8.37 -7.00
N GLU A 88 18.48 -8.51 -6.44
CA GLU A 88 19.23 -9.77 -6.48
C GLU A 88 18.49 -10.87 -5.73
N TYR A 89 17.99 -10.56 -4.51
CA TYR A 89 17.23 -11.51 -3.70
C TYR A 89 15.98 -12.01 -4.44
N TYR A 90 15.22 -11.10 -5.06
CA TYR A 90 14.06 -11.44 -5.85
C TYR A 90 14.40 -12.29 -7.07
N ASN A 91 15.45 -11.91 -7.81
CA ASN A 91 15.88 -12.66 -9.00
C ASN A 91 16.36 -14.08 -8.68
N ASN A 92 16.89 -14.30 -7.49
CA ASN A 92 17.29 -15.62 -6.97
C ASN A 92 16.12 -16.44 -6.37
N GLY A 93 14.88 -15.98 -6.54
CA GLY A 93 13.70 -16.74 -6.09
C GLY A 93 13.19 -16.33 -4.71
N GLY A 94 13.72 -15.27 -4.11
CA GLY A 94 13.35 -14.81 -2.78
C GLY A 94 11.90 -14.31 -2.69
N ILE A 95 11.36 -14.33 -1.48
CA ILE A 95 10.01 -13.86 -1.15
C ILE A 95 10.11 -12.47 -0.52
N ILE A 96 9.37 -11.51 -1.07
CA ILE A 96 9.29 -10.14 -0.56
C ILE A 96 7.86 -9.85 -0.11
N LEU A 97 7.70 -9.38 1.12
CA LEU A 97 6.45 -8.83 1.64
C LEU A 97 6.55 -7.30 1.64
N ALA A 98 5.61 -6.65 1.00
CA ALA A 98 5.54 -5.19 0.89
C ALA A 98 4.34 -4.63 1.68
N ASP A 99 4.62 -3.78 2.68
CA ASP A 99 3.62 -2.87 3.25
C ASP A 99 3.53 -1.65 2.35
N ARG A 100 2.52 -1.61 1.50
CA ARG A 100 2.36 -0.71 0.34
C ARG A 100 3.40 -0.97 -0.78
N TYR A 101 2.97 -0.75 -2.00
CA TYR A 101 3.81 -0.88 -3.20
C TYR A 101 3.34 0.12 -4.28
N THR A 102 3.57 -0.16 -5.56
CA THR A 102 3.00 0.60 -6.70
C THR A 102 1.48 0.72 -6.58
N THR A 103 0.84 -0.29 -6.04
CA THR A 103 -0.59 -0.38 -5.76
C THR A 103 -1.09 0.76 -4.85
N ALA A 104 -0.27 1.26 -3.93
CA ALA A 104 -0.60 2.45 -3.14
C ALA A 104 -0.74 3.71 -4.01
N ASN A 105 0.12 3.89 -5.02
CA ASN A 105 -0.03 4.98 -5.99
C ASN A 105 -1.30 4.81 -6.82
N MET A 106 -1.63 3.56 -7.23
CA MET A 106 -2.89 3.28 -7.93
C MET A 106 -4.09 3.72 -7.10
N VAL A 107 -4.11 3.45 -5.80
CA VAL A 107 -5.19 3.82 -4.88
C VAL A 107 -5.24 5.33 -4.66
N HIS A 108 -4.18 5.89 -4.08
CA HIS A 108 -4.18 7.26 -3.55
C HIS A 108 -4.11 8.32 -4.64
N GLN A 109 -3.37 8.08 -5.71
CA GLN A 109 -3.23 9.08 -6.77
C GLN A 109 -4.41 9.03 -7.76
N THR A 110 -4.97 7.85 -8.02
CA THR A 110 -6.17 7.69 -8.84
C THR A 110 -7.38 8.40 -8.22
N GLY A 111 -7.51 8.41 -6.89
CA GLY A 111 -8.56 9.14 -6.18
C GLY A 111 -8.58 10.65 -6.47
N LYS A 112 -7.46 11.25 -6.89
CA LYS A 112 -7.37 12.66 -7.28
C LYS A 112 -7.98 12.96 -8.66
N ILE A 113 -8.12 11.96 -9.53
CA ILE A 113 -8.51 12.09 -10.92
C ILE A 113 -9.99 11.74 -11.03
N LYS A 114 -10.84 12.70 -11.40
CA LYS A 114 -12.30 12.50 -11.49
C LYS A 114 -12.74 11.86 -12.80
N ASP A 115 -12.12 12.26 -13.90
CA ASP A 115 -12.46 11.76 -15.23
C ASP A 115 -12.00 10.30 -15.40
N PRO A 116 -12.90 9.36 -15.76
CA PRO A 116 -12.54 7.94 -15.88
C PRO A 116 -11.52 7.66 -16.99
N VAL A 117 -11.53 8.42 -18.08
CA VAL A 117 -10.59 8.25 -19.20
C VAL A 117 -9.20 8.70 -18.79
N GLU A 118 -9.08 9.87 -18.14
CA GLU A 118 -7.81 10.36 -17.61
C GLU A 118 -7.29 9.46 -16.47
N ARG A 119 -8.19 8.92 -15.67
CA ARG A 119 -7.84 7.91 -14.64
C ARG A 119 -7.20 6.67 -15.25
N GLN A 120 -7.77 6.18 -16.37
CA GLN A 120 -7.19 5.03 -17.06
C GLN A 120 -5.83 5.35 -17.68
N LYS A 121 -5.68 6.49 -18.33
CA LYS A 121 -4.39 6.93 -18.87
C LYS A 121 -3.31 7.04 -17.79
N PHE A 122 -3.67 7.57 -16.62
CA PHE A 122 -2.76 7.63 -15.48
C PHE A 122 -2.34 6.23 -15.02
N LEU A 123 -3.26 5.29 -14.89
CA LEU A 123 -2.96 3.92 -14.48
C LEU A 123 -2.04 3.22 -15.50
N ASP A 124 -2.34 3.34 -16.79
CA ASP A 124 -1.53 2.75 -17.86
C ASP A 124 -0.09 3.32 -17.83
N TRP A 125 0.02 4.65 -17.68
CA TRP A 125 1.30 5.31 -17.54
C TRP A 125 2.05 4.86 -16.28
N LEU A 126 1.39 4.77 -15.14
CA LEU A 126 2.02 4.38 -13.87
C LEU A 126 2.59 2.96 -13.94
N LEU A 127 1.81 2.03 -14.50
CA LEU A 127 2.24 0.64 -14.62
C LEU A 127 3.39 0.49 -15.61
N ASP A 128 3.37 1.21 -16.73
CA ASP A 128 4.47 1.26 -17.68
C ASP A 128 5.72 1.87 -17.05
N PHE A 129 5.57 2.98 -16.35
CA PHE A 129 6.67 3.70 -15.69
C PHE A 129 7.37 2.84 -14.64
N GLU A 130 6.64 2.20 -13.74
CA GLU A 130 7.25 1.44 -12.65
C GLU A 130 7.69 0.04 -13.07
N PHE A 131 6.89 -0.68 -13.86
CA PHE A 131 7.18 -2.08 -14.18
C PHE A 131 8.01 -2.26 -15.45
N ASN A 132 7.87 -1.40 -16.45
CA ASN A 132 8.63 -1.52 -17.69
C ASN A 132 9.85 -0.60 -17.71
N LEU A 133 9.71 0.71 -17.40
CA LEU A 133 10.83 1.64 -17.47
C LEU A 133 11.78 1.49 -16.28
N TYR A 134 11.25 1.40 -15.06
CA TYR A 134 12.05 1.16 -13.84
C TYR A 134 12.41 -0.30 -13.63
N GLY A 135 11.68 -1.23 -14.26
CA GLY A 135 11.93 -2.67 -14.16
C GLY A 135 11.62 -3.23 -12.78
N LEU A 136 10.78 -2.57 -11.99
CA LEU A 136 10.36 -3.08 -10.70
C LEU A 136 9.50 -4.35 -10.87
N PRO A 137 9.59 -5.35 -9.98
CA PRO A 137 8.79 -6.57 -10.10
C PRO A 137 7.31 -6.26 -9.90
N LYS A 138 6.46 -6.87 -10.74
CA LYS A 138 5.02 -6.86 -10.50
C LYS A 138 4.70 -7.71 -9.28
N PRO A 139 3.73 -7.31 -8.42
CA PRO A 139 3.28 -8.16 -7.34
C PRO A 139 2.80 -9.52 -7.88
N THR A 140 3.20 -10.59 -7.21
CA THR A 140 2.64 -11.94 -7.43
C THR A 140 1.18 -11.96 -7.00
N ARG A 141 0.88 -11.30 -5.87
CA ARG A 141 -0.47 -11.10 -5.37
C ARG A 141 -0.54 -9.78 -4.60
N THR A 142 -1.62 -9.05 -4.77
CA THR A 142 -1.95 -7.87 -3.97
C THR A 142 -3.15 -8.21 -3.11
N PHE A 143 -3.04 -8.02 -1.80
CA PHE A 143 -4.12 -8.17 -0.85
C PHE A 143 -4.72 -6.81 -0.55
N PHE A 144 -5.96 -6.60 -0.88
CA PHE A 144 -6.69 -5.39 -0.52
C PHE A 144 -7.55 -5.62 0.71
N LEU A 145 -7.19 -5.00 1.81
CA LEU A 145 -8.00 -5.02 3.03
C LEU A 145 -9.21 -4.10 2.83
N ASN A 146 -10.33 -4.69 2.40
CA ASN A 146 -11.57 -3.96 2.19
C ASN A 146 -12.24 -3.65 3.52
N MET A 147 -11.82 -2.51 4.11
CA MET A 147 -12.38 -1.91 5.32
C MET A 147 -13.15 -0.67 4.93
N PRO A 148 -14.48 -0.66 4.96
CA PRO A 148 -15.26 0.54 4.65
C PRO A 148 -14.87 1.73 5.51
N THR A 149 -14.94 2.93 4.94
CA THR A 149 -14.35 4.15 5.51
C THR A 149 -14.87 4.46 6.91
N GLU A 150 -16.15 4.19 7.21
CA GLU A 150 -16.75 4.41 8.52
C GLU A 150 -16.09 3.57 9.62
N TYR A 151 -15.79 2.28 9.34
CA TYR A 151 -15.10 1.41 10.29
C TYR A 151 -13.61 1.77 10.41
N ALA A 152 -12.98 2.16 9.32
CA ALA A 152 -11.60 2.63 9.33
C ALA A 152 -11.42 3.87 10.22
N ILE A 153 -12.33 4.84 10.11
CA ILE A 153 -12.35 6.06 10.96
C ILE A 153 -12.53 5.68 12.44
N GLU A 154 -13.42 4.75 12.75
CA GLU A 154 -13.63 4.27 14.13
C GLU A 154 -12.36 3.65 14.71
N LEU A 155 -11.69 2.77 13.94
CA LEU A 155 -10.42 2.16 14.36
C LEU A 155 -9.32 3.20 14.58
N MET A 156 -9.23 4.24 13.73
CA MET A 156 -8.25 5.32 13.90
C MET A 156 -8.51 6.15 15.16
N LYS A 157 -9.77 6.48 15.45
CA LYS A 157 -10.13 7.21 16.69
C LYS A 157 -9.70 6.43 17.93
N ASN A 158 -9.92 5.13 17.95
CA ASN A 158 -9.53 4.27 19.07
C ASN A 158 -8.00 4.18 19.23
N ARG A 159 -7.23 4.35 18.16
CA ARG A 159 -5.75 4.45 18.23
C ARG A 159 -5.26 5.77 18.75
N GLU A 160 -5.83 6.89 18.33
CA GLU A 160 -5.47 8.25 18.81
C GLU A 160 -5.59 8.33 20.33
N ASN A 161 -6.61 7.71 20.92
CA ASN A 161 -6.79 7.66 22.37
C ASN A 161 -5.76 6.80 23.13
N LYS A 162 -5.03 5.90 22.45
CA LYS A 162 -4.00 5.04 23.04
C LYS A 162 -2.56 5.54 22.83
N PHE A 163 -2.31 6.41 21.86
CA PHE A 163 -0.96 6.76 21.39
C PHE A 163 -0.73 8.26 21.18
N THR A 164 -1.44 9.14 21.85
CA THR A 164 -1.20 10.60 21.76
C THR A 164 0.17 11.01 22.30
N HIS A 165 1.20 10.74 21.52
CA HIS A 165 2.47 11.45 21.55
C HIS A 165 2.59 12.27 20.26
N GLY A 166 1.82 13.38 20.15
CA GLY A 166 2.15 14.58 19.41
C GLY A 166 2.64 14.46 17.94
N GLN A 167 2.35 13.41 17.20
CA GLN A 167 2.68 13.36 15.77
C GLN A 167 1.62 14.12 14.97
N THR A 168 2.07 15.14 14.26
CA THR A 168 1.26 15.88 13.30
C THR A 168 0.83 14.96 12.17
N LYS A 169 -0.49 14.79 11.98
CA LYS A 169 -1.07 14.08 10.83
C LYS A 169 -0.51 14.65 9.52
N ASP A 170 -0.21 13.78 8.55
CA ASP A 170 0.20 14.20 7.22
C ASP A 170 -0.98 14.79 6.40
N ILE A 171 -0.70 15.27 5.18
CA ILE A 171 -1.72 15.92 4.35
C ILE A 171 -2.84 14.96 3.91
N HIS A 172 -2.59 13.65 3.86
CA HIS A 172 -3.58 12.62 3.50
C HIS A 172 -4.47 12.26 4.69
N GLU A 173 -3.87 12.11 5.88
CA GLU A 173 -4.61 11.77 7.12
C GLU A 173 -5.53 12.90 7.59
N ARG A 174 -5.28 14.15 7.18
CA ARG A 174 -6.12 15.32 7.52
C ARG A 174 -7.36 15.44 6.66
N ASP A 175 -7.40 14.78 5.51
CA ASP A 175 -8.47 14.92 4.51
C ASP A 175 -9.39 13.70 4.50
N ALA A 176 -10.52 13.80 5.21
CA ALA A 176 -11.54 12.74 5.24
C ALA A 176 -12.14 12.44 3.85
N ASN A 177 -12.17 13.43 2.95
CA ASN A 177 -12.63 13.22 1.57
C ASN A 177 -11.60 12.39 0.80
N HIS A 178 -10.31 12.64 1.04
CA HIS A 178 -9.24 11.83 0.43
C HIS A 178 -9.33 10.36 0.84
N LEU A 179 -9.63 10.07 2.10
CA LEU A 179 -9.81 8.70 2.58
C LEU A 179 -10.95 7.98 1.84
N LYS A 180 -12.09 8.66 1.65
CA LYS A 180 -13.23 8.13 0.91
C LYS A 180 -12.91 7.95 -0.58
N GLU A 181 -12.36 8.97 -1.22
CA GLU A 181 -11.96 8.93 -2.64
C GLU A 181 -10.95 7.79 -2.89
N SER A 182 -10.00 7.58 -1.97
CA SER A 182 -9.01 6.49 -2.04
C SER A 182 -9.67 5.11 -1.86
N TYR A 183 -10.62 4.98 -0.94
CA TYR A 183 -11.36 3.73 -0.74
C TYR A 183 -12.18 3.36 -1.99
N GLU A 184 -12.94 4.31 -2.54
CA GLU A 184 -13.72 4.11 -3.77
C GLU A 184 -12.81 3.75 -4.95
N ALA A 185 -11.65 4.42 -5.07
CA ALA A 185 -10.66 4.10 -6.08
C ALA A 185 -10.13 2.66 -5.89
N ALA A 186 -9.77 2.27 -4.67
CA ALA A 186 -9.28 0.92 -4.39
C ALA A 186 -10.30 -0.15 -4.77
N CYS A 187 -11.57 0.01 -4.38
CA CYS A 187 -12.64 -0.92 -4.75
C CYS A 187 -12.78 -1.07 -6.28
N SER A 188 -12.61 0.01 -7.03
CA SER A 188 -12.66 -0.03 -8.50
C SER A 188 -11.47 -0.74 -9.16
N LEU A 189 -10.37 -0.92 -8.42
CA LEU A 189 -9.14 -1.56 -8.92
C LEU A 189 -9.12 -3.06 -8.66
N VAL A 190 -9.85 -3.55 -7.66
CA VAL A 190 -9.85 -4.96 -7.24
C VAL A 190 -10.10 -5.91 -8.39
N ASP A 191 -11.26 -5.84 -9.01
CA ASP A 191 -11.63 -6.73 -10.13
C ASP A 191 -10.77 -6.48 -11.37
N LYS A 192 -10.44 -5.21 -11.63
CA LYS A 192 -9.71 -4.81 -12.82
C LYS A 192 -8.27 -5.33 -12.86
N TYR A 193 -7.63 -5.42 -11.70
CA TYR A 193 -6.22 -5.83 -11.58
C TYR A 193 -6.07 -7.16 -10.83
N ASP A 194 -7.14 -7.92 -10.70
CA ASP A 194 -7.16 -9.24 -10.04
C ASP A 194 -6.50 -9.20 -8.64
N TRP A 195 -6.87 -8.21 -7.81
CA TRP A 195 -6.40 -8.18 -6.44
C TRP A 195 -7.21 -9.15 -5.57
N CYS A 196 -6.56 -9.72 -4.58
CA CYS A 196 -7.24 -10.51 -3.56
C CYS A 196 -7.99 -9.57 -2.60
N GLU A 197 -9.31 -9.48 -2.77
CA GLU A 197 -10.16 -8.72 -1.85
C GLU A 197 -10.33 -9.48 -0.54
N VAL A 198 -9.89 -8.90 0.55
CA VAL A 198 -10.10 -9.41 1.91
C VAL A 198 -11.13 -8.53 2.60
N LYS A 199 -12.38 -9.00 2.66
CA LYS A 199 -13.48 -8.27 3.31
C LYS A 199 -13.28 -8.23 4.81
N CYS A 200 -12.98 -7.06 5.36
CA CYS A 200 -12.72 -6.89 6.79
C CYS A 200 -13.99 -6.75 7.63
N VAL A 201 -15.16 -6.53 7.00
CA VAL A 201 -16.46 -6.42 7.67
C VAL A 201 -17.41 -7.49 7.13
N LYS A 202 -18.10 -8.18 8.04
CA LYS A 202 -19.12 -9.16 7.74
C LYS A 202 -20.31 -8.95 8.68
N ASP A 203 -21.53 -8.95 8.13
CA ASP A 203 -22.79 -8.76 8.89
C ASP A 203 -22.76 -7.51 9.81
N GLY A 204 -22.20 -6.40 9.30
CA GLY A 204 -22.09 -5.13 10.02
C GLY A 204 -21.08 -5.13 11.17
N LYS A 205 -20.19 -6.11 11.25
CA LYS A 205 -19.15 -6.21 12.28
C LYS A 205 -17.78 -6.40 11.66
N ILE A 206 -16.78 -5.77 12.27
CA ILE A 206 -15.38 -6.02 11.90
C ILE A 206 -15.04 -7.47 12.26
N ARG A 207 -14.47 -8.20 11.30
CA ARG A 207 -13.96 -9.57 11.51
C ARG A 207 -12.78 -9.57 12.47
N THR A 208 -12.53 -10.70 13.11
CA THR A 208 -11.35 -10.84 13.99
C THR A 208 -10.06 -10.72 13.20
N ILE A 209 -9.00 -10.31 13.88
CA ILE A 209 -7.66 -10.20 13.28
C ILE A 209 -7.21 -11.57 12.76
N GLU A 210 -7.51 -12.64 13.51
CA GLU A 210 -7.16 -14.02 13.19
C GLU A 210 -7.87 -14.52 11.94
N ASP A 211 -9.16 -14.23 11.82
CA ASP A 211 -9.99 -14.66 10.68
C ASP A 211 -9.53 -13.99 9.37
N ILE A 212 -9.23 -12.68 9.43
CA ILE A 212 -8.65 -11.93 8.29
C ILE A 212 -7.26 -12.46 7.94
N HIS A 213 -6.43 -12.72 8.95
CA HIS A 213 -5.09 -13.24 8.76
C HIS A 213 -5.08 -14.61 8.09
N GLU A 214 -5.94 -15.52 8.53
CA GLU A 214 -6.01 -16.86 7.97
C GLU A 214 -6.39 -16.85 6.49
N GLU A 215 -7.32 -15.98 6.07
CA GLU A 215 -7.67 -15.80 4.66
C GLU A 215 -6.49 -15.31 3.83
N ILE A 216 -5.71 -14.34 4.35
CA ILE A 216 -4.49 -13.85 3.69
C ILE A 216 -3.45 -14.97 3.58
N TYR A 217 -3.20 -15.69 4.67
CA TYR A 217 -2.20 -16.74 4.72
C TYR A 217 -2.52 -17.89 3.76
N GLN A 218 -3.76 -18.37 3.74
CA GLN A 218 -4.21 -19.41 2.80
C GLN A 218 -4.02 -19.02 1.33
N GLU A 219 -4.16 -17.75 1.01
CA GLU A 219 -3.89 -17.28 -0.35
C GLU A 219 -2.38 -17.22 -0.63
N VAL A 220 -1.55 -16.76 0.32
CA VAL A 220 -0.09 -16.74 0.19
C VAL A 220 0.47 -18.16 0.02
N GLU A 221 -0.03 -19.13 0.80
CA GLU A 221 0.40 -20.54 0.81
C GLU A 221 0.31 -21.20 -0.59
N LYS A 222 -0.57 -20.73 -1.47
CA LYS A 222 -0.68 -21.24 -2.84
C LYS A 222 0.53 -20.93 -3.73
N TYR A 223 1.39 -20.02 -3.30
CA TYR A 223 2.51 -19.50 -4.10
C TYR A 223 3.90 -19.84 -3.54
N ILE A 224 3.98 -20.38 -2.32
CA ILE A 224 5.23 -20.65 -1.59
C ILE A 224 5.47 -22.14 -1.37
#